data_6b94b3ef8a249157d63b78da414c4f92
#
_entry.id   6b94b3ef8a249157d63b78da414c4f92
#
_cell.length_a   1.000
_cell.length_b   1.000
_cell.length_c   1.000
_cell.angle_alpha   90.00
_cell.angle_beta   90.00
_cell.angle_gamma   90.00
#
_symmetry.space_group_name_H-M   'P 1'
#
loop_
_entity.id
_entity.type
_entity.pdbx_description
1 polymer ?
#
loop_
_entity_poly.entity_id
_entity_poly.type
_entity_poly.pdbx_seq_one_letter_code
_entity_poly.pdbx_strand_id
1 'polypeptide(L)'
;GGYNYFIKFARFLEENGNGKLNRNSSDICTNHKVYCEKLKTFFLDCQQRFDVNYWKLDGFLVRPPQPDPQGNYISGGYQGMYYVTEHWERWIDIFQAMRNQRGEKRNDLWINLTCYVNPSPWFLQWGNSVWMQNSQDIGRLNVKRPSQLDQLLSYRDDRYFDFVKTRAFQFPLAHLYNHDPIYGNTANLAGKMNDDEFRTYLMMMATRGSAFWELYYSYNMMNEGQKWVINADVLHWINDNYETLKHAKLIGQTPAKGT
;
A
#
# COMPACT_ATOMS: atom_id res chain seq x y z
N GLY A 1 -7.21 6.77 9.31
CA GLY A 1 -7.00 7.59 10.50
C GLY A 1 -5.78 8.49 10.46
N GLY A 2 -4.68 8.09 9.83
CA GLY A 2 -3.43 8.84 9.82
C GLY A 2 -3.48 10.19 9.12
N TYR A 3 -4.20 10.31 8.05
CA TYR A 3 -4.26 11.53 7.24
C TYR A 3 -4.70 12.77 8.05
N ASN A 4 -5.80 12.68 8.79
CA ASN A 4 -6.28 13.80 9.63
C ASN A 4 -5.31 14.13 10.77
N TYR A 5 -4.59 13.14 11.27
CA TYR A 5 -3.57 13.35 12.29
C TYR A 5 -2.41 14.18 11.72
N PHE A 6 -1.91 13.87 10.54
CA PHE A 6 -0.80 14.59 9.92
C PHE A 6 -1.14 16.05 9.62
N ILE A 7 -2.36 16.36 9.18
CA ILE A 7 -2.80 17.74 8.96
C ILE A 7 -2.82 18.52 10.29
N LYS A 8 -3.34 17.93 11.35
CA LYS A 8 -3.37 18.56 12.68
C LYS A 8 -1.96 18.75 13.25
N PHE A 9 -1.11 17.77 13.06
CA PHE A 9 0.27 17.82 13.49
C PHE A 9 1.08 18.89 12.74
N ALA A 10 0.85 19.03 11.45
CA ALA A 10 1.43 20.10 10.66
C ALA A 10 1.04 21.49 11.16
N ARG A 11 -0.24 21.70 11.42
CA ARG A 11 -0.73 22.95 12.02
C ARG A 11 -0.07 23.23 13.36
N PHE A 12 0.00 22.23 14.21
CA PHE A 12 0.69 22.34 15.49
C PHE A 12 2.16 22.81 15.33
N LEU A 13 2.90 22.24 14.35
CA LEU A 13 4.26 22.66 14.08
C LEU A 13 4.34 24.10 13.57
N GLU A 14 3.43 24.49 12.68
CA GLU A 14 3.36 25.87 12.16
C GLU A 14 3.05 26.88 13.27
N GLU A 15 2.12 26.55 14.13
CA GLU A 15 1.69 27.39 15.26
C GLU A 15 2.78 27.53 16.33
N ASN A 16 3.67 26.56 16.45
CA ASN A 16 4.77 26.56 17.43
C ASN A 16 6.11 27.06 16.85
N GLY A 17 6.07 27.97 15.92
CA GLY A 17 7.24 28.73 15.47
C GLY A 17 8.14 28.01 14.46
N ASN A 18 7.69 26.91 13.87
CA ASN A 18 8.47 26.19 12.86
C ASN A 18 8.30 26.76 11.43
N GLY A 19 7.65 27.90 11.31
CA GLY A 19 7.34 28.48 10.00
C GLY A 19 6.23 27.73 9.26
N LYS A 20 5.88 28.25 8.09
CA LYS A 20 4.86 27.61 7.24
C LYS A 20 5.47 26.40 6.56
N LEU A 21 4.91 25.23 6.79
CA LEU A 21 5.38 23.99 6.18
C LEU A 21 5.06 23.95 4.68
N ASN A 22 6.00 23.49 3.91
CA ASN A 22 5.78 23.29 2.49
C ASN A 22 4.82 22.13 2.26
N ARG A 23 3.79 22.39 1.51
CA ARG A 23 2.73 21.45 1.20
C ARG A 23 2.62 21.27 -0.30
N ASN A 24 2.41 20.06 -0.65
CA ASN A 24 2.03 19.70 -1.98
C ASN A 24 0.54 19.37 -1.96
N SER A 25 -0.30 20.30 -2.35
CA SER A 25 -1.76 20.22 -2.18
C SER A 25 -2.18 19.98 -0.71
N SER A 26 -2.27 18.75 -0.27
CA SER A 26 -2.64 18.38 1.11
C SER A 26 -1.50 17.72 1.89
N ASP A 27 -0.38 17.42 1.25
CA ASP A 27 0.70 16.64 1.84
C ASP A 27 1.87 17.51 2.27
N ILE A 28 2.57 17.07 3.31
CA ILE A 28 3.76 17.73 3.83
C ILE A 28 4.99 16.97 3.41
N CYS A 29 5.97 17.71 2.88
CA CYS A 29 7.17 17.11 2.37
C CYS A 29 8.16 16.76 3.50
N THR A 30 8.72 15.57 3.45
CA THR A 30 9.70 15.09 4.44
C THR A 30 11.05 15.79 4.34
N ASN A 31 11.31 16.55 3.30
CA ASN A 31 12.51 17.36 3.21
C ASN A 31 12.51 18.60 4.13
N HIS A 32 11.40 18.92 4.79
CA HIS A 32 11.38 19.88 5.89
C HIS A 32 12.01 19.24 7.14
N LYS A 33 13.15 19.77 7.58
CA LYS A 33 13.99 19.18 8.65
C LYS A 33 13.19 18.83 9.90
N VAL A 34 12.49 19.81 10.47
CA VAL A 34 11.75 19.62 11.73
C VAL A 34 10.61 18.61 11.55
N TYR A 35 9.90 18.68 10.44
CA TYR A 35 8.82 17.73 10.16
C TYR A 35 9.35 16.30 10.02
N CYS A 36 10.43 16.11 9.28
CA CYS A 36 11.05 14.79 9.08
C CYS A 36 11.46 14.16 10.41
N GLU A 37 12.13 14.91 11.29
CA GLU A 37 12.55 14.41 12.61
C GLU A 37 11.35 14.05 13.51
N LYS A 38 10.32 14.88 13.49
CA LYS A 38 9.08 14.59 14.24
C LYS A 38 8.34 13.38 13.69
N LEU A 39 8.31 13.21 12.37
CA LEU A 39 7.72 12.06 11.72
C LEU A 39 8.46 10.78 12.08
N LYS A 40 9.78 10.79 12.03
CA LYS A 40 10.64 9.69 12.47
C LYS A 40 10.36 9.31 13.93
N THR A 41 10.37 10.30 14.82
CA THR A 41 10.04 10.09 16.24
C THR A 41 8.66 9.46 16.43
N PHE A 42 7.67 9.91 15.66
CA PHE A 42 6.32 9.37 15.71
C PHE A 42 6.28 7.87 15.33
N PHE A 43 6.94 7.47 14.24
CA PHE A 43 6.98 6.07 13.85
C PHE A 43 7.63 5.20 14.94
N LEU A 44 8.76 5.65 15.48
CA LEU A 44 9.48 4.93 16.52
C LEU A 44 8.67 4.84 17.83
N ASP A 45 8.01 5.91 18.24
CA ASP A 45 7.13 5.92 19.42
C ASP A 45 5.95 4.94 19.24
N CYS A 46 5.31 4.95 18.08
CA CYS A 46 4.22 4.01 17.80
C CYS A 46 4.69 2.55 17.83
N GLN A 47 5.83 2.25 17.24
CA GLN A 47 6.39 0.90 17.28
C GLN A 47 6.69 0.46 18.72
N GLN A 48 7.24 1.35 19.52
CA GLN A 48 7.60 1.05 20.90
C GLN A 48 6.39 0.91 21.81
N ARG A 49 5.44 1.82 21.73
CA ARG A 49 4.29 1.89 22.66
C ARG A 49 3.16 0.93 22.31
N PHE A 50 2.95 0.68 21.02
CA PHE A 50 1.82 -0.10 20.53
C PHE A 50 2.23 -1.39 19.83
N ASP A 51 3.51 -1.70 19.82
CA ASP A 51 4.10 -2.88 19.14
C ASP A 51 3.72 -2.95 17.65
N VAL A 52 3.63 -1.80 16.99
CA VAL A 52 3.28 -1.75 15.56
C VAL A 52 4.39 -2.41 14.74
N ASN A 53 4.02 -3.41 13.95
CA ASN A 53 4.93 -4.12 13.06
C ASN A 53 4.52 -4.08 11.58
N TYR A 54 3.46 -3.35 11.26
CA TYR A 54 3.01 -3.13 9.89
C TYR A 54 2.75 -1.66 9.63
N TRP A 55 3.33 -1.15 8.54
CA TRP A 55 3.14 0.22 8.08
C TRP A 55 2.76 0.26 6.61
N LYS A 56 1.66 0.90 6.31
CA LYS A 56 1.34 1.33 4.95
C LYS A 56 1.64 2.81 4.82
N LEU A 57 2.55 3.14 3.90
CA LEU A 57 2.94 4.51 3.61
C LEU A 57 2.38 4.91 2.25
N ASP A 58 1.48 5.86 2.26
CA ASP A 58 0.75 6.31 1.08
C ASP A 58 1.18 7.71 0.67
N GLY A 59 1.44 7.89 -0.63
CA GLY A 59 1.68 9.19 -1.21
C GLY A 59 3.01 9.88 -0.90
N PHE A 60 3.97 9.19 -0.35
CA PHE A 60 5.20 9.81 0.17
C PHE A 60 6.21 10.29 -0.89
N LEU A 61 6.06 9.89 -2.15
CA LEU A 61 6.95 10.31 -3.25
C LEU A 61 6.28 11.19 -4.31
N VAL A 62 5.23 11.87 -3.98
CA VAL A 62 4.30 12.33 -5.00
C VAL A 62 4.78 13.51 -5.81
N ARG A 63 5.39 14.52 -5.22
CA ARG A 63 5.72 15.75 -5.96
C ARG A 63 6.87 16.53 -5.32
N PRO A 64 7.62 17.30 -6.14
CA PRO A 64 8.64 18.20 -5.60
C PRO A 64 8.02 19.25 -4.69
N PRO A 65 8.68 19.58 -3.58
CA PRO A 65 8.27 20.70 -2.75
C PRO A 65 8.42 22.01 -3.50
N GLN A 66 7.62 23.00 -3.13
CA GLN A 66 7.85 24.36 -3.60
C GLN A 66 9.13 24.93 -2.95
N PRO A 67 9.84 25.80 -3.65
CA PRO A 67 10.98 26.51 -3.07
C PRO A 67 10.61 27.22 -1.77
N ASP A 68 11.47 27.10 -0.75
CA ASP A 68 11.30 27.80 0.50
C ASP A 68 12.41 28.83 0.66
N PRO A 69 12.11 30.13 0.55
CA PRO A 69 13.09 31.19 0.70
C PRO A 69 13.70 31.29 2.09
N GLN A 70 13.11 30.67 3.11
CA GLN A 70 13.61 30.67 4.48
C GLN A 70 14.64 29.58 4.75
N GLY A 71 14.96 28.73 3.76
CA GLY A 71 15.98 27.71 3.88
C GLY A 71 15.67 26.57 4.86
N ASN A 72 14.40 26.35 5.19
CA ASN A 72 13.97 25.23 6.04
C ASN A 72 14.03 23.87 5.34
N TYR A 73 14.18 23.87 4.02
CA TYR A 73 14.25 22.68 3.19
C TYR A 73 15.70 22.35 2.84
N ILE A 74 15.92 21.08 2.61
CA ILE A 74 17.24 20.55 2.32
C ILE A 74 17.55 20.63 0.83
N SER A 75 16.52 20.43 -0.01
CA SER A 75 16.66 20.43 -1.46
C SER A 75 16.53 21.80 -2.09
N GLY A 76 17.03 21.94 -3.30
CA GLY A 76 16.92 23.14 -4.12
C GLY A 76 15.52 23.48 -4.62
N GLY A 77 14.49 22.81 -4.10
CA GLY A 77 13.09 23.03 -4.48
C GLY A 77 12.73 22.42 -5.84
N TYR A 78 11.68 22.96 -6.47
CA TYR A 78 11.08 22.40 -7.68
C TYR A 78 12.06 22.20 -8.84
N GLN A 79 12.98 23.09 -9.01
CA GLN A 79 14.01 23.05 -10.06
C GLN A 79 15.21 22.17 -9.67
N GLY A 80 15.25 21.68 -8.43
CA GLY A 80 16.35 20.87 -7.93
C GLY A 80 16.35 19.47 -8.52
N MET A 81 17.36 19.15 -9.29
CA MET A 81 17.59 17.84 -9.87
C MET A 81 17.67 16.72 -8.81
N TYR A 82 18.08 17.09 -7.61
CA TYR A 82 18.36 16.17 -6.50
C TYR A 82 17.24 16.07 -5.47
N TYR A 83 16.13 16.77 -5.64
CA TYR A 83 15.08 16.78 -4.63
C TYR A 83 14.51 15.36 -4.37
N VAL A 84 14.39 14.55 -5.41
CA VAL A 84 13.91 13.15 -5.26
C VAL A 84 14.90 12.33 -4.46
N THR A 85 16.19 12.51 -4.69
CA THR A 85 17.27 11.84 -3.95
C THR A 85 17.22 12.20 -2.48
N GLU A 86 17.22 13.49 -2.15
CA GLU A 86 17.14 13.94 -0.75
C GLU A 86 15.87 13.49 -0.05
N HIS A 87 14.74 13.49 -0.75
CA HIS A 87 13.47 13.01 -0.23
C HIS A 87 13.55 11.50 0.10
N TRP A 88 14.18 10.71 -0.77
CA TRP A 88 14.44 9.29 -0.53
C TRP A 88 15.41 9.07 0.60
N GLU A 89 16.49 9.78 0.68
CA GLU A 89 17.47 9.67 1.77
C GLU A 89 16.80 9.86 3.13
N ARG A 90 15.86 10.81 3.23
CA ARG A 90 15.07 11.01 4.45
C ARG A 90 14.16 9.82 4.77
N TRP A 91 13.50 9.27 3.78
CA TRP A 91 12.69 8.08 3.98
C TRP A 91 13.52 6.85 4.29
N ILE A 92 14.67 6.67 3.65
CA ILE A 92 15.60 5.58 3.94
C ILE A 92 16.07 5.66 5.40
N ASP A 93 16.44 6.85 5.88
CA ASP A 93 16.83 7.07 7.28
C ASP A 93 15.69 6.69 8.25
N ILE A 94 14.46 7.08 7.93
CA ILE A 94 13.28 6.67 8.71
C ILE A 94 13.12 5.15 8.71
N PHE A 95 13.19 4.50 7.54
CA PHE A 95 13.01 3.05 7.43
C PHE A 95 14.11 2.28 8.17
N GLN A 96 15.35 2.74 8.07
CA GLN A 96 16.45 2.14 8.80
C GLN A 96 16.27 2.27 10.31
N ALA A 97 15.85 3.44 10.78
CA ALA A 97 15.57 3.65 12.21
C ALA A 97 14.42 2.74 12.71
N MET A 98 13.36 2.59 11.92
CA MET A 98 12.23 1.70 12.23
C MET A 98 12.69 0.23 12.31
N ARG A 99 13.51 -0.23 11.37
CA ARG A 99 14.06 -1.59 11.35
C ARG A 99 15.03 -1.82 12.51
N ASN A 100 15.92 -0.88 12.77
CA ASN A 100 16.89 -0.98 13.88
C ASN A 100 16.18 -1.06 15.23
N GLN A 101 15.11 -0.29 15.41
CA GLN A 101 14.33 -0.32 16.66
C GLN A 101 13.63 -1.67 16.88
N ARG A 102 13.08 -2.28 15.82
CA ARG A 102 12.49 -3.63 15.91
C ARG A 102 13.55 -4.70 16.15
N GLY A 103 14.79 -4.44 15.72
CA GLY A 103 15.95 -5.30 15.91
C GLY A 103 15.92 -6.61 15.11
N GLU A 104 17.07 -7.21 14.97
CA GLU A 104 17.25 -8.44 14.20
C GLU A 104 16.46 -9.64 14.77
N LYS A 105 16.22 -9.65 16.08
CA LYS A 105 15.53 -10.75 16.76
C LYS A 105 14.04 -10.86 16.43
N ARG A 106 13.40 -9.77 16.07
CA ARG A 106 11.98 -9.77 15.74
C ARG A 106 11.72 -9.96 14.26
N ASN A 107 12.48 -9.34 13.38
CA ASN A 107 12.40 -9.37 11.92
C ASN A 107 10.96 -9.46 11.35
N ASP A 108 10.02 -8.86 12.07
CA ASP A 108 8.58 -8.95 11.84
C ASP A 108 8.01 -7.64 11.28
N LEU A 109 8.86 -6.67 10.98
CA LEU A 109 8.44 -5.38 10.45
C LEU A 109 8.11 -5.49 8.96
N TRP A 110 6.87 -5.15 8.61
CA TRP A 110 6.43 -5.04 7.24
C TRP A 110 6.16 -3.59 6.87
N ILE A 111 6.83 -3.11 5.83
CA ILE A 111 6.64 -1.76 5.28
C ILE A 111 6.08 -1.89 3.87
N ASN A 112 4.88 -1.36 3.69
CA ASN A 112 4.14 -1.36 2.44
C ASN A 112 4.15 0.03 1.80
N LEU A 113 4.58 0.13 0.55
CA LEU A 113 4.84 1.39 -0.13
C LEU A 113 3.83 1.67 -1.25
N THR A 114 3.11 2.78 -1.14
CA THR A 114 2.31 3.35 -2.23
C THR A 114 3.03 4.59 -2.78
N CYS A 115 3.93 4.34 -3.74
CA CYS A 115 4.87 5.36 -4.20
C CYS A 115 4.31 6.28 -5.30
N TYR A 116 3.21 5.90 -5.94
CA TYR A 116 2.68 6.54 -7.16
C TYR A 116 3.70 6.63 -8.32
N VAL A 117 4.66 5.73 -8.31
CA VAL A 117 5.60 5.48 -9.40
C VAL A 117 5.61 4.01 -9.75
N ASN A 118 6.08 3.64 -10.94
CA ASN A 118 6.14 2.25 -11.33
C ASN A 118 6.95 1.41 -10.33
N PRO A 119 6.46 0.24 -9.92
CA PRO A 119 7.19 -0.64 -9.04
C PRO A 119 8.57 -0.98 -9.59
N SER A 120 9.57 -0.88 -8.73
CA SER A 120 10.94 -1.25 -9.04
C SER A 120 11.50 -2.11 -7.90
N PRO A 121 12.30 -3.16 -8.21
CA PRO A 121 12.97 -3.95 -7.18
C PRO A 121 13.86 -3.12 -6.25
N TRP A 122 14.29 -1.94 -6.67
CA TRP A 122 15.04 -1.00 -5.85
C TRP A 122 14.33 -0.64 -4.54
N PHE A 123 13.00 -0.52 -4.57
CA PHE A 123 12.20 -0.23 -3.37
C PHE A 123 12.23 -1.35 -2.33
N LEU A 124 12.53 -2.59 -2.75
CA LEU A 124 12.59 -3.75 -1.86
C LEU A 124 13.82 -3.77 -0.95
N GLN A 125 14.75 -2.85 -1.14
CA GLN A 125 15.85 -2.65 -0.20
C GLN A 125 15.35 -2.10 1.15
N TRP A 126 14.23 -1.39 1.16
CA TRP A 126 13.67 -0.73 2.35
C TRP A 126 12.25 -1.13 2.67
N GLY A 127 11.41 -1.34 1.66
CA GLY A 127 10.04 -1.81 1.79
C GLY A 127 9.91 -3.31 1.56
N ASN A 128 8.81 -3.88 2.03
CA ASN A 128 8.51 -5.30 1.84
C ASN A 128 7.56 -5.53 0.67
N SER A 129 6.72 -4.55 0.36
CA SER A 129 5.80 -4.61 -0.76
C SER A 129 5.56 -3.24 -1.37
N VAL A 130 5.19 -3.23 -2.64
CA VAL A 130 4.93 -2.00 -3.41
C VAL A 130 3.60 -2.14 -4.13
N TRP A 131 2.82 -1.07 -4.14
CA TRP A 131 1.55 -1.03 -4.87
C TRP A 131 1.75 -1.17 -6.37
N MET A 132 0.91 -1.97 -7.01
CA MET A 132 1.03 -2.34 -8.42
C MET A 132 0.98 -1.16 -9.40
N GLN A 133 0.33 -0.06 -9.04
CA GLN A 133 0.29 1.22 -9.74
C GLN A 133 -0.46 1.25 -11.09
N ASN A 134 -0.72 0.12 -11.73
CA ASN A 134 -1.43 0.06 -13.01
C ASN A 134 -2.94 -0.20 -12.87
N SER A 135 -3.48 -0.10 -11.67
CA SER A 135 -4.87 -0.41 -11.38
C SER A 135 -5.51 0.65 -10.49
N GLN A 136 -6.83 0.70 -10.52
CA GLN A 136 -7.65 1.45 -9.57
C GLN A 136 -8.09 0.50 -8.46
N ASP A 137 -8.56 1.06 -7.33
CA ASP A 137 -9.14 0.27 -6.24
C ASP A 137 -10.29 -0.59 -6.76
N ILE A 138 -11.15 0.00 -7.57
CA ILE A 138 -12.23 -0.68 -8.24
C ILE A 138 -12.16 -0.34 -9.73
N GLY A 139 -12.22 -1.35 -10.58
CA GLY A 139 -12.25 -1.17 -12.00
C GLY A 139 -13.17 -2.17 -12.68
N ARG A 140 -13.36 -1.96 -13.98
CA ARG A 140 -14.15 -2.85 -14.83
C ARG A 140 -13.41 -3.09 -16.13
N LEU A 141 -13.50 -4.29 -16.64
CA LEU A 141 -13.11 -4.58 -18.00
C LEU A 141 -14.21 -4.10 -18.97
N ASN A 142 -13.79 -3.73 -20.15
CA ASN A 142 -14.73 -3.44 -21.24
C ASN A 142 -15.25 -4.75 -21.89
N VAL A 143 -15.59 -5.73 -21.07
CA VAL A 143 -16.12 -7.05 -21.46
C VAL A 143 -17.26 -7.38 -20.50
N LYS A 144 -18.37 -7.85 -21.03
CA LYS A 144 -19.51 -8.26 -20.21
C LYS A 144 -19.12 -9.49 -19.37
N ARG A 145 -19.42 -9.47 -18.10
CA ARG A 145 -19.26 -10.59 -17.17
C ARG A 145 -20.60 -10.95 -16.52
N PRO A 146 -20.78 -12.22 -16.12
CA PRO A 146 -22.04 -12.71 -15.55
C PRO A 146 -22.46 -11.96 -14.28
N SER A 147 -21.51 -11.69 -13.41
CA SER A 147 -21.78 -11.05 -12.12
C SER A 147 -20.83 -9.86 -11.87
N GLN A 148 -21.13 -9.09 -10.84
CA GLN A 148 -20.27 -8.02 -10.37
C GLN A 148 -18.98 -8.56 -9.76
N LEU A 149 -19.03 -9.73 -9.11
CA LEU A 149 -17.87 -10.44 -8.61
C LEU A 149 -16.94 -10.85 -9.76
N ASP A 150 -17.48 -11.48 -10.80
CA ASP A 150 -16.69 -11.86 -11.97
C ASP A 150 -16.03 -10.65 -12.65
N GLN A 151 -16.73 -9.52 -12.69
CA GLN A 151 -16.20 -8.29 -13.23
C GLN A 151 -15.02 -7.77 -12.41
N LEU A 152 -15.11 -7.81 -11.09
CA LEU A 152 -14.06 -7.37 -10.19
C LEU A 152 -12.83 -8.30 -10.26
N LEU A 153 -13.04 -9.61 -10.17
CA LEU A 153 -12.00 -10.62 -10.28
C LEU A 153 -11.25 -10.52 -11.61
N SER A 154 -12.02 -10.49 -12.72
CA SER A 154 -11.44 -10.40 -14.05
C SER A 154 -10.66 -9.11 -14.28
N TYR A 155 -11.15 -7.98 -13.75
CA TYR A 155 -10.42 -6.71 -13.81
C TYR A 155 -9.06 -6.82 -13.12
N ARG A 156 -9.04 -7.37 -11.92
CA ARG A 156 -7.80 -7.48 -11.15
C ARG A 156 -6.82 -8.46 -11.81
N ASP A 157 -7.31 -9.59 -12.29
CA ASP A 157 -6.46 -10.56 -13.00
C ASP A 157 -5.88 -9.97 -14.29
N ASP A 158 -6.65 -9.17 -15.02
CA ASP A 158 -6.17 -8.44 -16.18
C ASP A 158 -5.04 -7.46 -15.83
N ARG A 159 -5.13 -6.77 -14.69
CA ARG A 159 -4.07 -5.88 -14.21
C ARG A 159 -2.79 -6.63 -13.86
N TYR A 160 -2.89 -7.81 -13.25
CA TYR A 160 -1.73 -8.68 -13.01
C TYR A 160 -1.14 -9.20 -14.32
N PHE A 161 -2.00 -9.59 -15.26
CA PHE A 161 -1.55 -10.00 -16.59
C PHE A 161 -0.81 -8.86 -17.31
N ASP A 162 -1.36 -7.65 -17.33
CA ASP A 162 -0.73 -6.48 -17.91
C ASP A 162 0.65 -6.22 -17.28
N PHE A 163 0.76 -6.30 -15.97
CA PHE A 163 2.01 -6.08 -15.25
C PHE A 163 3.06 -7.14 -15.62
N VAL A 164 2.71 -8.42 -15.53
CA VAL A 164 3.66 -9.53 -15.66
C VAL A 164 3.96 -9.86 -17.12
N LYS A 165 2.96 -9.85 -17.99
CA LYS A 165 3.09 -10.32 -19.39
C LYS A 165 3.18 -9.18 -20.39
N THR A 166 2.30 -8.19 -20.34
CA THR A 166 2.28 -7.12 -21.35
C THR A 166 3.44 -6.17 -21.16
N ARG A 167 3.65 -5.69 -19.93
CA ARG A 167 4.74 -4.77 -19.60
C ARG A 167 6.03 -5.47 -19.20
N ALA A 168 5.95 -6.77 -18.93
CA ALA A 168 7.07 -7.60 -18.55
C ALA A 168 7.91 -7.03 -17.39
N PHE A 169 7.26 -6.46 -16.38
CA PHE A 169 7.96 -5.98 -15.21
C PHE A 169 8.64 -7.14 -14.47
N GLN A 170 9.93 -7.00 -14.28
CA GLN A 170 10.74 -7.95 -13.50
C GLN A 170 10.63 -7.58 -12.01
N PHE A 171 9.48 -7.88 -11.43
CA PHE A 171 9.20 -7.63 -10.03
C PHE A 171 8.55 -8.88 -9.41
N PRO A 172 9.00 -9.34 -8.23
CA PRO A 172 8.42 -10.51 -7.59
C PRO A 172 6.95 -10.30 -7.24
N LEU A 173 6.06 -11.18 -7.68
CA LEU A 173 4.63 -11.10 -7.36
C LEU A 173 4.37 -11.08 -5.85
N ALA A 174 5.17 -11.83 -5.09
CA ALA A 174 5.07 -11.87 -3.63
C ALA A 174 5.29 -10.51 -2.94
N HIS A 175 5.83 -9.52 -3.64
CA HIS A 175 6.06 -8.18 -3.12
C HIS A 175 5.19 -7.11 -3.78
N LEU A 176 4.22 -7.52 -4.59
CA LEU A 176 3.17 -6.64 -5.09
C LEU A 176 1.95 -6.68 -4.19
N TYR A 177 1.25 -5.55 -4.06
CA TYR A 177 -0.04 -5.53 -3.45
C TYR A 177 -1.03 -4.64 -4.23
N ASN A 178 -2.29 -4.90 -4.00
CA ASN A 178 -3.43 -4.07 -4.35
C ASN A 178 -4.38 -3.97 -3.16
N HIS A 179 -5.34 -3.05 -3.24
CA HIS A 179 -6.43 -2.94 -2.27
C HIS A 179 -7.46 -4.07 -2.51
N ASP A 180 -7.09 -5.27 -2.17
CA ASP A 180 -7.91 -6.47 -2.34
C ASP A 180 -7.87 -7.34 -1.08
N PRO A 181 -8.94 -7.99 -0.75
CA PRO A 181 -10.30 -7.84 -1.31
C PRO A 181 -10.99 -6.55 -0.88
N ILE A 182 -11.86 -6.01 -1.73
CA ILE A 182 -12.69 -4.86 -1.40
C ILE A 182 -14.14 -5.33 -1.22
N TYR A 183 -14.67 -5.15 -0.01
CA TYR A 183 -16.04 -5.54 0.34
C TYR A 183 -16.67 -4.49 1.25
N GLY A 184 -17.50 -3.66 0.70
CA GLY A 184 -18.10 -2.55 1.45
C GLY A 184 -18.67 -1.47 0.54
N ASN A 185 -18.89 -0.29 1.09
CA ASN A 185 -19.48 0.84 0.38
C ASN A 185 -18.68 1.25 -0.85
N THR A 186 -17.36 1.22 -0.77
CA THR A 186 -16.48 1.62 -1.87
C THR A 186 -16.69 0.77 -3.12
N ALA A 187 -16.84 -0.56 -2.97
CA ALA A 187 -17.11 -1.46 -4.07
C ALA A 187 -18.60 -1.63 -4.39
N ASN A 188 -19.46 -1.06 -3.55
CA ASN A 188 -20.90 -1.32 -3.59
C ASN A 188 -21.24 -2.83 -3.61
N LEU A 189 -20.43 -3.62 -2.93
CA LEU A 189 -20.55 -5.08 -2.82
C LEU A 189 -21.11 -5.52 -1.47
N ALA A 190 -21.29 -4.58 -0.54
CA ALA A 190 -21.82 -4.88 0.78
C ALA A 190 -23.17 -5.57 0.72
N GLY A 191 -23.30 -6.69 1.39
CA GLY A 191 -24.53 -7.48 1.45
C GLY A 191 -24.94 -8.12 0.14
N LYS A 192 -24.10 -8.09 -0.90
CA LYS A 192 -24.41 -8.67 -2.22
C LYS A 192 -23.81 -10.04 -2.47
N MET A 193 -22.79 -10.41 -1.71
CA MET A 193 -22.17 -11.72 -1.76
C MET A 193 -22.77 -12.61 -0.69
N ASN A 194 -23.13 -13.83 -1.05
CA ASN A 194 -23.36 -14.89 -0.08
C ASN A 194 -22.02 -15.40 0.47
N ASP A 195 -22.04 -16.30 1.45
CA ASP A 195 -20.83 -16.76 2.13
C ASP A 195 -19.88 -17.53 1.20
N ASP A 196 -20.41 -18.30 0.25
CA ASP A 196 -19.60 -19.06 -0.72
C ASP A 196 -18.96 -18.15 -1.76
N GLU A 197 -19.69 -17.15 -2.26
CA GLU A 197 -19.13 -16.12 -3.14
C GLU A 197 -18.03 -15.33 -2.43
N PHE A 198 -18.24 -14.98 -1.17
CA PHE A 198 -17.25 -14.26 -0.38
C PHE A 198 -16.00 -15.10 -0.13
N ARG A 199 -16.17 -16.39 0.22
CA ARG A 199 -15.05 -17.34 0.35
C ARG A 199 -14.29 -17.46 -0.96
N THR A 200 -14.99 -17.64 -2.08
CA THR A 200 -14.39 -17.74 -3.42
C THR A 200 -13.59 -16.49 -3.75
N TYR A 201 -14.12 -15.32 -3.46
CA TYR A 201 -13.42 -14.05 -3.68
C TYR A 201 -12.10 -13.99 -2.92
N LEU A 202 -12.12 -14.32 -1.63
CA LEU A 202 -10.91 -14.29 -0.80
C LEU A 202 -9.87 -15.33 -1.25
N MET A 203 -10.31 -16.55 -1.58
CA MET A 203 -9.42 -17.61 -2.05
C MET A 203 -8.79 -17.27 -3.40
N MET A 204 -9.54 -16.68 -4.32
CA MET A 204 -9.02 -16.19 -5.59
C MET A 204 -7.94 -15.11 -5.39
N MET A 205 -8.12 -14.22 -4.40
CA MET A 205 -7.10 -13.24 -4.05
C MET A 205 -5.80 -13.92 -3.60
N ALA A 206 -5.91 -14.95 -2.75
CA ALA A 206 -4.76 -15.66 -2.20
C ALA A 206 -3.92 -16.36 -3.28
N THR A 207 -4.57 -16.87 -4.32
CA THR A 207 -3.89 -17.61 -5.39
C THR A 207 -3.10 -16.74 -6.38
N ARG A 208 -3.21 -15.42 -6.28
CA ARG A 208 -2.49 -14.50 -7.18
C ARG A 208 -0.99 -14.39 -6.91
N GLY A 209 -0.50 -14.97 -5.83
CA GLY A 209 0.92 -14.97 -5.47
C GLY A 209 1.42 -13.69 -4.82
N SER A 210 0.56 -12.70 -4.58
CA SER A 210 0.90 -11.54 -3.76
C SER A 210 0.94 -11.97 -2.30
N ALA A 211 2.05 -11.69 -1.61
CA ALA A 211 2.21 -12.07 -0.20
C ALA A 211 1.41 -11.19 0.76
N PHE A 212 0.88 -10.11 0.26
CA PHE A 212 0.20 -9.14 1.10
C PHE A 212 -1.16 -8.74 0.54
N TRP A 213 -2.17 -8.79 1.42
CA TRP A 213 -3.50 -8.31 1.16
C TRP A 213 -3.81 -7.12 2.04
N GLU A 214 -4.40 -6.14 1.45
CA GLU A 214 -5.04 -5.09 2.20
C GLU A 214 -6.55 -5.35 2.21
N LEU A 215 -7.03 -5.92 3.31
CA LEU A 215 -8.45 -6.19 3.50
C LEU A 215 -9.24 -4.87 3.58
N TYR A 216 -9.78 -4.44 2.47
CA TYR A 216 -10.53 -3.20 2.36
C TYR A 216 -12.02 -3.47 2.51
N TYR A 217 -12.48 -3.70 3.74
CA TYR A 217 -13.86 -4.05 4.00
C TYR A 217 -14.47 -3.30 5.17
N SER A 218 -15.80 -3.19 5.15
CA SER A 218 -16.60 -2.64 6.24
C SER A 218 -17.11 -3.78 7.11
N TYR A 219 -16.45 -4.01 8.25
CA TYR A 219 -16.78 -5.11 9.16
C TYR A 219 -18.26 -5.16 9.56
N ASN A 220 -18.88 -3.99 9.78
CA ASN A 220 -20.28 -3.88 10.16
C ASN A 220 -21.27 -4.30 9.06
N MET A 221 -20.79 -4.45 7.82
CA MET A 221 -21.62 -4.85 6.68
C MET A 221 -21.52 -6.34 6.37
N MET A 222 -20.68 -7.05 7.13
CA MET A 222 -20.46 -8.47 6.99
C MET A 222 -21.40 -9.24 7.94
N ASN A 223 -21.99 -10.31 7.46
CA ASN A 223 -22.70 -11.25 8.31
C ASN A 223 -21.70 -12.13 9.10
N GLU A 224 -22.19 -12.91 10.06
CA GLU A 224 -21.35 -13.74 10.91
C GLU A 224 -20.64 -14.85 10.12
N GLY A 225 -21.27 -15.41 9.09
CA GLY A 225 -20.64 -16.38 8.19
C GLY A 225 -19.44 -15.79 7.46
N GLN A 226 -19.55 -14.60 6.92
CA GLN A 226 -18.46 -13.91 6.24
C GLN A 226 -17.31 -13.57 7.17
N LYS A 227 -17.59 -13.14 8.41
CA LYS A 227 -16.58 -12.92 9.43
C LYS A 227 -15.83 -14.21 9.77
N TRP A 228 -16.56 -15.31 9.89
CA TRP A 228 -15.99 -16.63 10.11
C TRP A 228 -15.10 -17.07 8.96
N VAL A 229 -15.55 -16.92 7.71
CA VAL A 229 -14.78 -17.25 6.50
C VAL A 229 -13.42 -16.55 6.49
N ILE A 230 -13.37 -15.26 6.84
CA ILE A 230 -12.10 -14.55 6.92
C ILE A 230 -11.21 -15.15 8.01
N ASN A 231 -11.73 -15.27 9.24
CA ASN A 231 -10.91 -15.55 10.41
C ASN A 231 -10.46 -17.01 10.51
N ALA A 232 -11.29 -17.96 10.12
CA ALA A 232 -11.01 -19.38 10.31
C ALA A 232 -10.60 -20.08 9.02
N ASP A 233 -11.36 -19.90 7.94
CA ASP A 233 -11.12 -20.67 6.73
C ASP A 233 -9.97 -20.11 5.91
N VAL A 234 -10.05 -18.82 5.55
CA VAL A 234 -9.15 -18.25 4.56
C VAL A 234 -7.78 -17.92 5.15
N LEU A 235 -7.73 -17.29 6.31
CA LEU A 235 -6.44 -16.92 6.91
C LEU A 235 -5.65 -18.16 7.34
N HIS A 236 -6.31 -19.17 7.89
CA HIS A 236 -5.64 -20.43 8.21
C HIS A 236 -5.13 -21.11 6.95
N TRP A 237 -5.98 -21.23 5.94
CA TRP A 237 -5.58 -21.82 4.66
C TRP A 237 -4.39 -21.10 4.01
N ILE A 238 -4.35 -19.76 4.04
CA ILE A 238 -3.22 -18.98 3.53
C ILE A 238 -1.95 -19.30 4.31
N ASN A 239 -2.03 -19.30 5.63
CA ASN A 239 -0.88 -19.57 6.46
C ASN A 239 -0.32 -20.99 6.22
N ASP A 240 -1.21 -21.98 6.13
CA ASP A 240 -0.83 -23.37 5.87
C ASP A 240 -0.21 -23.59 4.47
N ASN A 241 -0.60 -22.75 3.51
CA ASN A 241 -0.15 -22.85 2.12
C ASN A 241 0.81 -21.73 1.69
N TYR A 242 1.27 -20.89 2.60
CA TYR A 242 2.08 -19.71 2.30
C TYR A 242 3.32 -20.04 1.46
N GLU A 243 4.03 -21.09 1.81
CA GLU A 243 5.25 -21.52 1.10
C GLU A 243 4.99 -21.87 -0.36
N THR A 244 3.80 -22.38 -0.68
CA THR A 244 3.38 -22.65 -2.06
C THR A 244 2.90 -21.38 -2.76
N LEU A 245 2.08 -20.58 -2.08
CA LEU A 245 1.45 -19.37 -2.64
C LEU A 245 2.49 -18.33 -3.05
N LYS A 246 3.53 -18.14 -2.27
CA LYS A 246 4.59 -17.16 -2.59
C LYS A 246 5.37 -17.47 -3.88
N HIS A 247 5.27 -18.70 -4.39
CA HIS A 247 5.89 -19.14 -5.64
C HIS A 247 4.91 -19.19 -6.81
N ALA A 248 3.70 -18.69 -6.65
CA ALA A 248 2.70 -18.67 -7.71
C ALA A 248 3.20 -17.95 -8.96
N LYS A 249 2.83 -18.48 -10.12
CA LYS A 249 3.17 -17.93 -11.43
C LYS A 249 1.91 -17.69 -12.23
N LEU A 250 1.87 -16.57 -12.93
CA LEU A 250 0.77 -16.28 -13.83
C LEU A 250 0.87 -17.16 -15.07
N ILE A 251 -0.18 -17.91 -15.33
CA ILE A 251 -0.37 -18.73 -16.54
C ILE A 251 -1.62 -18.26 -17.30
N GLY A 252 -1.75 -18.70 -18.55
CA GLY A 252 -2.94 -18.41 -19.36
C GLY A 252 -2.89 -17.06 -20.08
N GLN A 253 -4.06 -16.63 -20.53
CA GLN A 253 -4.27 -15.40 -21.30
C GLN A 253 -4.96 -14.33 -20.45
N THR A 254 -5.02 -13.10 -21.01
CA THR A 254 -5.73 -12.02 -20.30
C THR A 254 -7.24 -12.26 -20.25
N PRO A 255 -7.88 -12.09 -19.10
CA PRO A 255 -9.34 -12.14 -18.98
C PRO A 255 -10.07 -11.13 -19.86
N ALA A 256 -9.42 -10.03 -20.26
CA ALA A 256 -10.00 -9.03 -21.15
C ALA A 256 -10.33 -9.56 -22.55
N LYS A 257 -9.72 -10.67 -22.98
CA LYS A 257 -9.96 -11.27 -24.29
C LYS A 257 -11.09 -12.29 -24.30
N GLY A 258 -11.76 -12.51 -23.18
CA GLY A 258 -13.00 -13.32 -23.16
C GLY A 258 -12.76 -14.80 -23.44
N THR A 259 -11.81 -15.41 -22.76
CA THR A 259 -11.66 -16.89 -22.75
C THR A 259 -12.65 -17.54 -21.83
#